data_1094b97e538dabbe7169abb51fa3ffff
#
_entry.id   1094b97e538dabbe7169abb51fa3ffff
#
_cell.length_a   1.000
_cell.length_b   1.000
_cell.length_c   1.000
_cell.angle_alpha   90.00
_cell.angle_beta   90.00
_cell.angle_gamma   90.00
#
_symmetry.space_group_name_H-M   'P 1'
#
loop_
_entity.id
_entity.type
_entity.pdbx_description
1 polymer ?
#
loop_
_entity_poly.entity_id
_entity_poly.type
_entity_poly.pdbx_seq_one_letter_code
_entity_poly.pdbx_strand_id
1 'polypeptide(L)'
;MIDDPSVDIIVWSFRNNPASKNNPNMYAWMDVDSHNNIKHVSCKKFIHEIHNIKTSHVIIGTMFFKKAKYFINGLYKNYKENKRTNNEFYVDDVINQNIEDGLNVKVFEVENYICWGTPDDYETYQYWQNFFHKCNWHPYHKELDITYDTSNIPLSQSDHGKYH
;
A
#
# COMPACT_ATOMS: atom_id res chain seq x y z
N MET A 1 -15.50 -8.76 7.94
CA MET A 1 -14.58 -7.90 8.75
C MET A 1 -15.13 -6.48 8.92
N ILE A 2 -15.60 -5.80 7.88
CA ILE A 2 -16.21 -4.45 7.99
C ILE A 2 -17.47 -4.47 8.88
N ASP A 3 -18.25 -5.54 8.80
CA ASP A 3 -19.48 -5.72 9.60
C ASP A 3 -19.22 -6.29 11.01
N ASP A 4 -17.97 -6.55 11.36
CA ASP A 4 -17.61 -7.04 12.69
C ASP A 4 -17.70 -5.88 13.71
N PRO A 5 -18.60 -5.95 14.69
CA PRO A 5 -18.81 -4.88 15.65
C PRO A 5 -17.59 -4.62 16.55
N SER A 6 -16.71 -5.62 16.70
CA SER A 6 -15.50 -5.50 17.53
C SER A 6 -14.35 -4.78 16.81
N VAL A 7 -14.41 -4.59 15.48
CA VAL A 7 -13.35 -3.95 14.70
C VAL A 7 -13.64 -2.46 14.56
N ASP A 8 -12.67 -1.64 14.90
CA ASP A 8 -12.76 -0.17 14.79
C ASP A 8 -12.10 0.36 13.51
N ILE A 9 -10.97 -0.24 13.13
CA ILE A 9 -10.17 0.19 11.97
C ILE A 9 -9.68 -1.04 11.23
N ILE A 10 -9.66 -0.95 9.89
CA ILE A 10 -9.06 -1.96 9.02
C ILE A 10 -8.01 -1.27 8.15
N VAL A 11 -6.82 -1.87 8.06
CA VAL A 11 -5.73 -1.40 7.22
C VAL A 11 -5.44 -2.45 6.16
N TRP A 12 -5.51 -2.07 4.89
CA TRP A 12 -5.19 -2.97 3.78
C TRP A 12 -3.69 -3.13 3.62
N SER A 13 -3.26 -4.34 3.34
CA SER A 13 -1.86 -4.70 3.23
C SER A 13 -1.57 -5.68 2.11
N PHE A 14 -0.32 -5.71 1.72
CA PHE A 14 0.27 -6.79 0.92
C PHE A 14 1.51 -7.36 1.63
N ARG A 15 1.99 -8.52 1.15
CA ARG A 15 3.26 -9.12 1.56
C ARG A 15 4.06 -9.58 0.34
N ASN A 16 5.38 -9.74 0.52
CA ASN A 16 6.26 -10.38 -0.47
C ASN A 16 6.25 -9.75 -1.86
N ASN A 17 6.04 -8.45 -1.99
CA ASN A 17 6.03 -7.76 -3.27
C ASN A 17 7.44 -7.27 -3.67
N PRO A 18 7.86 -7.40 -4.94
CA PRO A 18 9.17 -6.92 -5.41
C PRO A 18 9.43 -5.44 -5.11
N ALA A 19 8.43 -4.56 -5.23
CA ALA A 19 8.59 -3.14 -4.98
C ALA A 19 9.05 -2.85 -3.54
N SER A 20 8.45 -3.51 -2.54
CA SER A 20 8.85 -3.34 -1.13
C SER A 20 10.21 -3.95 -0.82
N LYS A 21 10.67 -4.94 -1.59
CA LYS A 21 12.02 -5.52 -1.43
C LYS A 21 13.11 -4.60 -1.94
N ASN A 22 12.86 -3.92 -3.06
CA ASN A 22 13.83 -3.03 -3.68
C ASN A 22 14.11 -1.78 -2.84
N ASN A 23 13.09 -1.24 -2.18
CA ASN A 23 13.23 -0.05 -1.35
C ASN A 23 12.33 -0.12 -0.09
N PRO A 24 12.70 -0.92 0.91
CA PRO A 24 11.86 -1.19 2.07
C PRO A 24 11.55 0.05 2.93
N ASN A 25 12.43 1.06 2.93
CA ASN A 25 12.21 2.30 3.69
C ASN A 25 11.26 3.30 3.01
N MET A 26 10.74 2.99 1.83
CA MET A 26 9.67 3.77 1.21
C MET A 26 8.28 3.41 1.74
N TYR A 27 8.15 2.31 2.46
CA TYR A 27 6.88 1.74 2.88
C TYR A 27 6.66 1.84 4.39
N ALA A 28 5.41 1.69 4.81
CA ALA A 28 5.05 1.50 6.20
C ALA A 28 4.84 0.00 6.49
N TRP A 29 5.54 -0.50 7.49
CA TRP A 29 5.55 -1.90 7.90
C TRP A 29 4.74 -2.10 9.17
N MET A 30 4.02 -3.21 9.25
CA MET A 30 3.14 -3.51 10.37
C MET A 30 3.58 -4.75 11.15
N ASP A 31 3.59 -4.63 12.48
CA ASP A 31 3.67 -5.76 13.40
C ASP A 31 2.25 -6.26 13.66
N VAL A 32 2.01 -7.51 13.30
CA VAL A 32 0.68 -8.12 13.35
C VAL A 32 0.74 -9.40 14.15
N ASP A 33 -0.22 -9.58 15.07
CA ASP A 33 -0.33 -10.82 15.84
C ASP A 33 -1.02 -11.94 15.06
N SER A 34 -1.05 -13.15 15.64
CA SER A 34 -1.69 -14.34 15.03
C SER A 34 -3.21 -14.21 14.81
N HIS A 35 -3.84 -13.17 15.36
CA HIS A 35 -5.26 -12.89 15.22
C HIS A 35 -5.52 -11.71 14.27
N ASN A 36 -4.51 -11.32 13.48
CA ASN A 36 -4.56 -10.19 12.55
C ASN A 36 -4.76 -8.82 13.23
N ASN A 37 -4.44 -8.67 14.52
CA ASN A 37 -4.43 -7.37 15.15
C ASN A 37 -3.10 -6.67 14.87
N ILE A 38 -3.17 -5.41 14.44
CA ILE A 38 -1.99 -4.58 14.27
C ILE A 38 -1.55 -4.09 15.66
N LYS A 39 -0.28 -4.30 16.00
CA LYS A 39 0.31 -3.87 17.26
C LYS A 39 1.11 -2.58 17.12
N HIS A 40 1.74 -2.40 15.98
CA HIS A 40 2.54 -1.23 15.68
C HIS A 40 2.70 -1.03 14.18
N VAL A 41 2.88 0.23 13.76
CA VAL A 41 3.21 0.62 12.39
C VAL A 41 4.54 1.38 12.38
N SER A 42 5.51 0.89 11.63
CA SER A 42 6.80 1.55 11.39
C SER A 42 6.73 2.33 10.07
N CYS A 43 6.37 3.61 10.14
CA CYS A 43 6.21 4.47 8.97
C CYS A 43 7.57 4.78 8.33
N LYS A 44 7.72 4.51 7.02
CA LYS A 44 8.93 4.78 6.24
C LYS A 44 10.22 4.21 6.86
N LYS A 45 10.09 3.09 7.58
CA LYS A 45 11.23 2.46 8.26
C LYS A 45 11.09 0.95 8.30
N PHE A 46 12.04 0.24 7.70
CA PHE A 46 12.20 -1.19 7.85
C PHE A 46 13.14 -1.49 9.02
N ILE A 47 12.66 -2.24 10.00
CA ILE A 47 13.44 -2.62 11.20
C ILE A 47 13.79 -4.10 11.08
N HIS A 48 15.06 -4.39 10.81
CA HIS A 48 15.55 -5.77 10.52
C HIS A 48 15.31 -6.76 11.65
N GLU A 49 15.28 -6.29 12.89
CA GLU A 49 15.08 -7.12 14.08
C GLU A 49 13.62 -7.56 14.26
N ILE A 50 12.70 -6.83 13.65
CA ILE A 50 11.24 -7.03 13.80
C ILE A 50 10.64 -7.50 12.50
N HIS A 51 11.00 -6.86 11.37
CA HIS A 51 10.37 -7.09 10.09
C HIS A 51 11.09 -8.12 9.23
N ASN A 52 10.33 -8.96 8.59
CA ASN A 52 10.82 -9.87 7.55
C ASN A 52 10.24 -9.44 6.20
N ILE A 53 11.13 -9.19 5.24
CA ILE A 53 10.79 -8.67 3.91
C ILE A 53 9.78 -9.53 3.13
N LYS A 54 9.69 -10.83 3.45
CA LYS A 54 8.78 -11.77 2.78
C LYS A 54 7.46 -11.96 3.51
N THR A 55 7.45 -11.81 4.84
CA THR A 55 6.30 -12.21 5.65
C THR A 55 5.62 -11.08 6.40
N SER A 56 6.32 -9.96 6.63
CA SER A 56 5.71 -8.80 7.28
C SER A 56 4.75 -8.07 6.35
N HIS A 57 3.67 -7.55 6.94
CA HIS A 57 2.65 -6.79 6.22
C HIS A 57 3.12 -5.37 5.92
N VAL A 58 2.80 -4.91 4.72
CA VAL A 58 3.10 -3.57 4.21
C VAL A 58 1.80 -2.85 3.90
N ILE A 59 1.66 -1.61 4.32
CA ILE A 59 0.46 -0.79 4.07
C ILE A 59 0.38 -0.42 2.58
N ILE A 60 -0.81 -0.55 1.99
CA ILE A 60 -1.08 -0.11 0.61
C ILE A 60 -1.66 1.30 0.50
N GLY A 61 -1.95 1.95 1.62
CA GLY A 61 -2.53 3.30 1.67
C GLY A 61 -4.06 3.34 1.77
N THR A 62 -4.74 2.19 1.75
CA THR A 62 -6.19 2.09 1.96
C THR A 62 -6.50 1.74 3.41
N MET A 63 -7.39 2.51 4.03
CA MET A 63 -7.80 2.33 5.43
C MET A 63 -9.29 2.56 5.58
N PHE A 64 -9.93 1.77 6.43
CA PHE A 64 -11.31 1.97 6.86
C PHE A 64 -11.35 2.36 8.33
N PHE A 65 -12.03 3.43 8.65
CA PHE A 65 -12.32 3.88 10.01
C PHE A 65 -13.83 3.78 10.25
N LYS A 66 -14.25 2.96 11.19
CA LYS A 66 -15.67 2.78 11.54
C LYS A 66 -16.37 4.10 11.92
N LYS A 67 -15.61 5.02 12.47
CA LYS A 67 -16.06 6.38 12.80
C LYS A 67 -15.02 7.39 12.38
N ALA A 68 -15.42 8.43 11.65
CA ALA A 68 -14.52 9.51 11.23
C ALA A 68 -13.73 10.13 12.39
N LYS A 69 -14.31 10.18 13.58
CA LYS A 69 -13.63 10.70 14.77
C LYS A 69 -12.35 9.95 15.15
N TYR A 70 -12.20 8.68 14.81
CA TYR A 70 -10.98 7.91 15.09
C TYR A 70 -9.81 8.48 14.31
N PHE A 71 -10.02 8.74 13.03
CA PHE A 71 -9.03 9.41 12.19
C PHE A 71 -8.73 10.83 12.68
N ILE A 72 -9.79 11.65 12.88
CA ILE A 72 -9.65 13.07 13.24
C ILE A 72 -8.91 13.21 14.58
N ASN A 73 -9.28 12.42 15.60
CA ASN A 73 -8.64 12.49 16.91
C ASN A 73 -7.18 12.07 16.88
N GLY A 74 -6.85 10.96 16.18
CA GLY A 74 -5.48 10.50 16.04
C GLY A 74 -4.61 11.51 15.29
N LEU A 75 -5.12 12.07 14.19
CA LEU A 75 -4.42 13.12 13.45
C LEU A 75 -4.19 14.38 14.32
N TYR A 76 -5.21 14.84 15.06
CA TYR A 76 -5.08 15.99 15.93
C TYR A 76 -4.04 15.79 17.03
N LYS A 77 -3.99 14.60 17.65
CA LYS A 77 -2.98 14.26 18.65
C LYS A 77 -1.57 14.29 18.07
N ASN A 78 -1.36 13.61 16.93
CA ASN A 78 -0.07 13.62 16.25
C ASN A 78 0.38 15.04 15.89
N TYR A 79 -0.54 15.88 15.41
CA TYR A 79 -0.28 17.28 15.12
C TYR A 79 0.10 18.07 16.37
N LYS A 80 -0.67 17.93 17.45
CA LYS A 80 -0.43 18.64 18.72
C LYS A 80 0.89 18.25 19.38
N GLU A 81 1.25 16.97 19.30
CA GLU A 81 2.49 16.42 19.84
C GLU A 81 3.68 16.57 18.87
N ASN A 82 3.43 17.13 17.68
CA ASN A 82 4.41 17.27 16.60
C ASN A 82 5.11 15.95 16.24
N LYS A 83 4.37 14.83 16.31
CA LYS A 83 4.86 13.51 15.88
C LYS A 83 4.97 13.48 14.35
N ARG A 84 6.20 13.46 13.85
CA ARG A 84 6.51 13.48 12.41
C ARG A 84 7.44 12.35 12.04
N THR A 85 7.23 11.82 10.85
CA THR A 85 8.16 10.92 10.18
C THR A 85 8.77 11.67 9.00
N ASN A 86 10.09 11.71 8.87
CA ASN A 86 10.80 12.48 7.83
C ASN A 86 10.32 13.94 7.70
N ASN A 87 10.02 14.58 8.82
CA ASN A 87 9.49 15.94 8.92
C ASN A 87 8.07 16.15 8.33
N GLU A 88 7.34 15.08 8.05
CA GLU A 88 5.98 15.09 7.51
C GLU A 88 5.00 14.37 8.45
N PHE A 89 3.71 14.68 8.32
CA PHE A 89 2.64 13.94 9.00
C PHE A 89 2.10 12.86 8.04
N TYR A 90 2.20 11.60 8.45
CA TYR A 90 1.68 10.47 7.70
C TYR A 90 0.40 9.92 8.34
N VAL A 91 -0.53 9.47 7.48
CA VAL A 91 -1.75 8.78 7.93
C VAL A 91 -1.41 7.47 8.64
N ASP A 92 -0.33 6.84 8.22
CA ASP A 92 0.17 5.59 8.83
C ASP A 92 0.48 5.76 10.33
N ASP A 93 1.00 6.93 10.73
CA ASP A 93 1.27 7.25 12.14
C ASP A 93 -0.01 7.45 12.97
N VAL A 94 -1.14 7.80 12.33
CA VAL A 94 -2.45 7.90 12.99
C VAL A 94 -2.89 6.54 13.53
N ILE A 95 -2.51 5.44 12.86
CA ILE A 95 -2.83 4.08 13.29
C ILE A 95 -2.20 3.77 14.64
N ASN A 96 -0.92 4.15 14.86
CA ASN A 96 -0.27 3.97 16.16
C ASN A 96 -1.01 4.69 17.28
N GLN A 97 -1.44 5.93 17.04
CA GLN A 97 -2.20 6.69 18.01
C GLN A 97 -3.55 6.02 18.34
N ASN A 98 -4.22 5.45 17.34
CA ASN A 98 -5.47 4.73 17.56
C ASN A 98 -5.27 3.43 18.36
N ILE A 99 -4.15 2.74 18.16
CA ILE A 99 -3.75 1.56 18.95
C ILE A 99 -3.50 1.96 20.41
N GLU A 100 -2.76 3.06 20.65
CA GLU A 100 -2.52 3.62 21.99
C GLU A 100 -3.83 4.02 22.68
N ASP A 101 -4.82 4.48 21.92
CA ASP A 101 -6.16 4.82 22.43
C ASP A 101 -7.04 3.58 22.70
N GLY A 102 -6.53 2.38 22.51
CA GLY A 102 -7.21 1.11 22.77
C GLY A 102 -8.20 0.67 21.69
N LEU A 103 -8.15 1.24 20.49
CA LEU A 103 -8.98 0.81 19.37
C LEU A 103 -8.51 -0.52 18.79
N ASN A 104 -9.47 -1.34 18.36
CA ASN A 104 -9.18 -2.61 17.72
C ASN A 104 -8.88 -2.41 16.23
N VAL A 105 -7.60 -2.50 15.88
CA VAL A 105 -7.11 -2.29 14.53
C VAL A 105 -6.71 -3.62 13.91
N LYS A 106 -7.33 -3.97 12.78
CA LYS A 106 -7.10 -5.23 12.06
C LYS A 106 -6.39 -4.98 10.73
N VAL A 107 -5.56 -5.94 10.34
CA VAL A 107 -5.00 -6.00 8.99
C VAL A 107 -5.93 -6.81 8.08
N PHE A 108 -6.07 -6.35 6.84
CA PHE A 108 -6.66 -7.10 5.74
C PHE A 108 -5.62 -7.26 4.62
N GLU A 109 -5.22 -8.49 4.35
CA GLU A 109 -4.27 -8.78 3.27
C GLU A 109 -4.99 -8.92 1.93
N VAL A 110 -4.48 -8.23 0.90
CA VAL A 110 -4.93 -8.41 -0.48
C VAL A 110 -4.09 -9.48 -1.18
N GLU A 111 -4.71 -10.28 -2.02
CA GLU A 111 -4.03 -11.33 -2.78
C GLU A 111 -3.15 -10.75 -3.89
N ASN A 112 -3.60 -9.66 -4.51
CA ASN A 112 -2.91 -9.01 -5.61
C ASN A 112 -2.70 -7.53 -5.32
N TYR A 113 -1.49 -7.06 -5.53
CA TYR A 113 -1.12 -5.65 -5.38
C TYR A 113 -0.24 -5.20 -6.55
N ILE A 114 -0.65 -4.12 -7.18
CA ILE A 114 0.13 -3.43 -8.21
C ILE A 114 0.46 -2.04 -7.68
N CYS A 115 1.75 -1.71 -7.62
CA CYS A 115 2.21 -0.40 -7.17
C CYS A 115 2.10 0.61 -8.31
N TRP A 116 1.46 1.76 -8.04
CA TRP A 116 1.45 2.95 -8.88
C TRP A 116 1.91 4.17 -8.08
N GLY A 117 2.78 3.94 -7.12
CA GLY A 117 3.24 4.97 -6.18
C GLY A 117 4.21 5.97 -6.79
N THR A 118 4.83 5.64 -7.93
CA THR A 118 5.73 6.53 -8.67
C THR A 118 5.39 6.55 -10.16
N PRO A 119 5.80 7.58 -10.92
CA PRO A 119 5.67 7.58 -12.37
C PRO A 119 6.28 6.33 -13.04
N ASP A 120 7.46 5.90 -12.57
CA ASP A 120 8.15 4.70 -13.09
C ASP A 120 7.33 3.41 -12.86
N ASP A 121 6.67 3.27 -11.71
CA ASP A 121 5.77 2.13 -11.44
C ASP A 121 4.61 2.12 -12.45
N TYR A 122 4.02 3.28 -12.72
CA TYR A 122 2.91 3.41 -13.65
C TYR A 122 3.34 3.14 -15.09
N GLU A 123 4.51 3.66 -15.53
CA GLU A 123 5.08 3.38 -16.85
C GLU A 123 5.37 1.87 -17.03
N THR A 124 5.92 1.23 -16.00
CA THR A 124 6.15 -0.22 -15.99
C THR A 124 4.83 -0.99 -16.15
N TYR A 125 3.78 -0.58 -15.45
CA TYR A 125 2.45 -1.18 -15.60
C TYR A 125 1.92 -1.02 -17.03
N GLN A 126 1.99 0.18 -17.62
CA GLN A 126 1.56 0.43 -19.00
C GLN A 126 2.36 -0.39 -20.02
N TYR A 127 3.68 -0.55 -19.79
CA TYR A 127 4.51 -1.42 -20.61
C TYR A 127 3.97 -2.85 -20.64
N TRP A 128 3.67 -3.43 -19.49
CA TRP A 128 3.15 -4.80 -19.40
C TRP A 128 1.77 -4.94 -19.99
N GLN A 129 0.87 -3.96 -19.81
CA GLN A 129 -0.43 -3.95 -20.50
C GLN A 129 -0.25 -3.99 -22.01
N ASN A 130 0.63 -3.16 -22.55
CA ASN A 130 0.93 -3.12 -23.99
C ASN A 130 1.59 -4.42 -24.50
N PHE A 131 2.49 -4.99 -23.70
CA PHE A 131 3.13 -6.25 -24.03
C PHE A 131 2.10 -7.38 -24.15
N PHE A 132 1.29 -7.58 -23.13
CA PHE A 132 0.30 -8.65 -23.12
C PHE A 132 -0.81 -8.45 -24.15
N HIS A 133 -1.17 -7.22 -24.45
CA HIS A 133 -2.11 -6.93 -25.55
C HIS A 133 -1.60 -7.43 -26.90
N LYS A 134 -0.28 -7.38 -27.14
CA LYS A 134 0.34 -7.86 -28.37
C LYS A 134 0.53 -9.39 -28.40
N CYS A 135 0.38 -10.05 -27.26
CA CYS A 135 0.55 -11.50 -27.15
C CYS A 135 -0.75 -12.22 -27.48
N ASN A 136 -0.85 -12.80 -28.66
CA ASN A 136 -2.04 -13.55 -29.12
C ASN A 136 -2.32 -14.85 -28.35
N TRP A 137 -1.38 -15.31 -27.52
CA TRP A 137 -1.52 -16.47 -26.63
C TRP A 137 -2.00 -16.11 -25.22
N HIS A 138 -2.06 -14.82 -24.88
CA HIS A 138 -2.48 -14.36 -23.56
C HIS A 138 -3.93 -13.87 -23.60
N PRO A 139 -4.77 -14.18 -22.58
CA PRO A 139 -6.19 -13.82 -22.57
C PRO A 139 -6.47 -12.32 -22.32
N TYR A 140 -5.46 -11.51 -22.03
CA TYR A 140 -5.65 -10.08 -21.85
C TYR A 140 -6.00 -9.36 -23.14
N HIS A 141 -7.12 -8.67 -23.15
CA HIS A 141 -7.59 -7.84 -24.25
C HIS A 141 -7.75 -6.40 -23.75
N LYS A 142 -6.89 -5.54 -24.22
CA LYS A 142 -6.83 -4.12 -23.86
C LYS A 142 -8.16 -3.38 -24.13
N GLU A 143 -8.86 -3.75 -25.17
CA GLU A 143 -10.16 -3.17 -25.56
C GLU A 143 -11.26 -3.47 -24.54
N LEU A 144 -11.08 -4.50 -23.73
CA LEU A 144 -11.99 -4.90 -22.65
C LEU A 144 -11.59 -4.35 -21.29
N ASP A 145 -10.39 -3.77 -21.18
CA ASP A 145 -9.88 -3.19 -19.95
C ASP A 145 -10.38 -1.76 -19.81
N ILE A 146 -11.41 -1.57 -18.97
CA ILE A 146 -12.00 -0.26 -18.69
C ILE A 146 -11.04 0.73 -18.00
N THR A 147 -9.93 0.22 -17.45
CA THR A 147 -8.90 1.06 -16.81
C THR A 147 -7.87 1.57 -17.79
N TYR A 148 -7.88 1.08 -19.03
CA TYR A 148 -6.92 1.42 -20.04
C TYR A 148 -7.29 2.71 -20.78
N ASP A 149 -6.52 3.77 -20.55
CA ASP A 149 -6.66 5.03 -21.28
C ASP A 149 -5.83 5.01 -22.55
N THR A 150 -6.52 4.91 -23.70
CA THR A 150 -5.88 4.89 -25.01
C THR A 150 -5.40 6.27 -25.49
N SER A 151 -5.81 7.36 -24.83
CA SER A 151 -5.54 8.74 -25.27
C SER A 151 -4.10 9.19 -25.08
N ASN A 152 -3.33 8.52 -24.21
CA ASN A 152 -1.99 8.91 -23.80
C ASN A 152 -0.85 8.00 -24.25
N ILE A 153 -1.08 7.11 -25.24
CA ILE A 153 -0.01 6.25 -25.72
C ILE A 153 0.74 6.96 -26.84
N PRO A 154 2.00 7.35 -26.61
CA PRO A 154 2.86 7.69 -27.73
C PRO A 154 3.05 6.43 -28.57
N LEU A 155 2.54 6.41 -29.79
CA LEU A 155 2.82 5.39 -30.78
C LEU A 155 4.29 5.50 -31.27
N SER A 156 5.26 5.59 -30.41
CA SER A 156 6.66 5.62 -30.81
C SER A 156 7.23 4.22 -30.79
N GLN A 157 7.59 3.76 -31.97
CA GLN A 157 8.29 2.48 -32.18
C GLN A 157 9.73 2.47 -31.63
N SER A 158 10.13 3.46 -30.81
CA SER A 158 11.54 3.69 -30.43
C SER A 158 11.94 3.20 -29.04
N ASP A 159 11.01 2.64 -28.23
CA ASP A 159 11.32 2.30 -26.83
C ASP A 159 11.71 0.84 -26.59
N HIS A 160 12.08 0.08 -27.62
CA HIS A 160 12.53 -1.32 -27.46
C HIS A 160 13.90 -1.49 -26.78
N GLY A 161 14.53 -0.44 -26.28
CA GLY A 161 15.91 -0.46 -25.79
C GLY A 161 16.15 -0.15 -24.32
N LYS A 162 15.14 0.15 -23.51
CA LYS A 162 15.37 0.66 -22.14
C LYS A 162 15.26 -0.38 -21.02
N TYR A 163 14.85 -1.61 -21.31
CA TYR A 163 14.67 -2.64 -20.27
C TYR A 163 15.47 -3.91 -20.62
N HIS A 164 16.76 -3.86 -20.32
CA HIS A 164 17.63 -5.04 -20.18
C HIS A 164 18.08 -5.18 -18.73
#